data_2c84cdedc44996d9e86291281bce8afe
#
_entry.id   2c84cdedc44996d9e86291281bce8afe
#
_cell.length_a   1.000
_cell.length_b   1.000
_cell.length_c   1.000
_cell.angle_alpha   90.00
_cell.angle_beta   90.00
_cell.angle_gamma   90.00
#
_symmetry.space_group_name_H-M   'P 1'
#
loop_
_entity.id
_entity.type
_entity.pdbx_description
1 polymer ?
#
loop_
_entity_poly.entity_id
_entity_poly.type
_entity_poly.pdbx_seq_one_letter_code
_entity_poly.pdbx_strand_id
1 'polypeptide(L)'
;MRVTRFGRGFPFLKVEDWGSLIVMSKMAEEDYCVTILEADDDIDAFFSHFNLSMDSVNHVIDKNAVISPDVRLRQLMDEIVLRTGAFPETRELSLLASDLYNRTYEVSDQQVISSPDKYLTDWLDTETTLFYQFEEKFYRPIYTSPFESLKAISDFANSFLNRRKSRVGKSLEHHLARVFTTAQLRFVEQAVTEGNKKPDFLFPGIEEYHNFEFPADDLTFLGAKTTCKDRWRQVLTEADRIDFKYLFTLQPSISPNQLQEMKDERLTLVVPESNLDTFDERYRGDLMSLKQFIGVVREKQNRHYPAIIV
;
A
#
# COMPACT_ATOMS: atom_id res chain seq x y z
N MET A 1 -19.13 -21.28 -25.55
CA MET A 1 -19.15 -22.66 -26.16
C MET A 1 -20.21 -23.46 -25.44
N ARG A 2 -21.02 -24.27 -26.13
CA ARG A 2 -22.03 -25.12 -25.49
C ARG A 2 -21.70 -26.59 -25.78
N VAL A 3 -21.44 -27.36 -24.74
CA VAL A 3 -21.25 -28.81 -24.88
C VAL A 3 -22.61 -29.47 -24.92
N THR A 4 -22.89 -30.24 -25.96
CA THR A 4 -24.18 -30.88 -26.18
C THR A 4 -23.98 -32.32 -26.66
N ARG A 5 -25.06 -33.10 -26.65
CA ARG A 5 -25.09 -34.50 -27.11
C ARG A 5 -24.38 -35.50 -26.20
N PHE A 6 -24.49 -35.32 -24.91
CA PHE A 6 -24.16 -36.39 -23.97
C PHE A 6 -25.10 -37.61 -24.28
N GLY A 7 -24.52 -38.78 -24.40
CA GLY A 7 -25.28 -40.01 -24.67
C GLY A 7 -26.30 -40.30 -23.57
N ARG A 8 -27.33 -41.12 -23.92
CA ARG A 8 -28.26 -41.66 -22.91
C ARG A 8 -27.46 -42.48 -21.89
N GLY A 9 -27.53 -42.08 -20.61
CA GLY A 9 -26.79 -42.72 -19.52
C GLY A 9 -25.49 -42.01 -19.11
N PHE A 10 -25.25 -40.79 -19.59
CA PHE A 10 -24.18 -39.97 -19.04
C PHE A 10 -24.43 -39.74 -17.52
N PRO A 11 -23.53 -40.19 -16.64
CA PRO A 11 -23.84 -40.34 -15.22
C PRO A 11 -24.01 -39.01 -14.49
N PHE A 12 -23.51 -37.90 -15.02
CA PHE A 12 -23.45 -36.60 -14.38
C PHE A 12 -24.51 -35.60 -14.88
N LEU A 13 -25.68 -36.06 -15.31
CA LEU A 13 -26.83 -35.20 -15.65
C LEU A 13 -27.97 -35.27 -14.63
N LYS A 14 -27.65 -35.66 -13.42
CA LYS A 14 -28.61 -35.73 -12.32
C LYS A 14 -28.70 -34.39 -11.58
N VAL A 15 -29.83 -34.23 -10.88
CA VAL A 15 -30.07 -32.98 -10.09
C VAL A 15 -29.03 -32.81 -8.96
N GLU A 16 -28.55 -33.94 -8.41
CA GLU A 16 -27.52 -33.98 -7.37
C GLU A 16 -26.14 -33.47 -7.85
N ASP A 17 -25.88 -33.49 -9.15
CA ASP A 17 -24.61 -33.00 -9.74
C ASP A 17 -24.62 -31.49 -10.03
N TRP A 18 -25.72 -30.79 -9.72
CA TRP A 18 -25.80 -29.37 -9.96
C TRP A 18 -24.85 -28.62 -9.01
N GLY A 19 -24.05 -27.73 -9.58
CA GLY A 19 -23.02 -27.00 -8.87
C GLY A 19 -21.62 -27.61 -9.07
N SER A 20 -21.51 -28.85 -9.57
CA SER A 20 -20.22 -29.45 -9.86
C SER A 20 -19.45 -28.71 -10.95
N LEU A 21 -18.14 -28.64 -10.83
CA LEU A 21 -17.26 -28.01 -11.81
C LEU A 21 -16.83 -29.06 -12.88
N ILE A 22 -17.09 -28.77 -14.14
CA ILE A 22 -16.61 -29.58 -15.28
C ILE A 22 -15.33 -28.95 -15.82
N VAL A 23 -14.24 -29.69 -15.70
CA VAL A 23 -12.94 -29.33 -16.28
C VAL A 23 -12.72 -30.12 -17.56
N MET A 24 -12.58 -29.41 -18.68
CA MET A 24 -12.31 -30.04 -19.99
C MET A 24 -10.90 -29.71 -20.44
N SER A 25 -10.00 -30.66 -20.47
CA SER A 25 -8.62 -30.53 -20.89
C SER A 25 -8.42 -31.07 -22.30
N LYS A 26 -7.90 -30.26 -23.21
CA LYS A 26 -7.53 -30.70 -24.55
C LYS A 26 -6.19 -31.43 -24.50
N MET A 27 -6.19 -32.72 -24.80
CA MET A 27 -5.01 -33.59 -24.78
C MET A 27 -4.30 -33.64 -26.13
N ALA A 28 -5.08 -33.66 -27.22
CA ALA A 28 -4.63 -33.64 -28.60
C ALA A 28 -5.64 -32.89 -29.50
N GLU A 29 -5.45 -32.87 -30.81
CA GLU A 29 -6.26 -32.05 -31.72
C GLU A 29 -7.77 -32.34 -31.63
N GLU A 30 -8.16 -33.60 -31.47
CA GLU A 30 -9.54 -34.03 -31.30
C GLU A 30 -9.78 -34.85 -30.01
N ASP A 31 -8.82 -34.86 -29.10
CA ASP A 31 -8.88 -35.65 -27.86
C ASP A 31 -8.99 -34.70 -26.62
N TYR A 32 -9.99 -35.01 -25.79
CA TYR A 32 -10.31 -34.23 -24.61
C TYR A 32 -10.47 -35.15 -23.39
N CYS A 33 -9.86 -34.78 -22.29
CA CYS A 33 -10.11 -35.34 -20.97
C CYS A 33 -11.13 -34.47 -20.23
N VAL A 34 -12.14 -35.10 -19.62
CA VAL A 34 -13.16 -34.43 -18.83
C VAL A 34 -13.06 -34.93 -17.41
N THR A 35 -12.89 -34.01 -16.47
CA THR A 35 -12.91 -34.26 -15.03
C THR A 35 -14.07 -33.50 -14.41
N ILE A 36 -14.80 -34.14 -13.49
CA ILE A 36 -15.90 -33.52 -12.77
C ILE A 36 -15.51 -33.48 -11.29
N LEU A 37 -15.57 -32.28 -10.72
CA LEU A 37 -15.33 -32.02 -9.30
C LEU A 37 -16.67 -31.73 -8.64
N GLU A 38 -17.06 -32.58 -7.68
CA GLU A 38 -18.38 -32.54 -7.04
C GLU A 38 -18.34 -31.87 -5.68
N ALA A 39 -17.21 -31.97 -4.95
CA ALA A 39 -17.05 -31.39 -3.64
C ALA A 39 -16.53 -29.94 -3.71
N ASP A 40 -17.09 -29.06 -2.91
CA ASP A 40 -16.66 -27.67 -2.84
C ASP A 40 -15.17 -27.54 -2.52
N ASP A 41 -14.64 -28.36 -1.60
CA ASP A 41 -13.21 -28.38 -1.25
C ASP A 41 -12.32 -28.74 -2.45
N ASP A 42 -12.74 -29.66 -3.31
CA ASP A 42 -12.00 -30.06 -4.52
C ASP A 42 -12.07 -28.95 -5.58
N ILE A 43 -13.19 -28.26 -5.70
CA ILE A 43 -13.39 -27.12 -6.59
C ILE A 43 -12.47 -25.98 -6.14
N ASP A 44 -12.47 -25.65 -4.87
CA ASP A 44 -11.62 -24.60 -4.28
C ASP A 44 -10.14 -24.95 -4.42
N ALA A 45 -9.77 -26.20 -4.17
CA ALA A 45 -8.40 -26.69 -4.37
C ALA A 45 -7.97 -26.58 -5.84
N PHE A 46 -8.86 -26.92 -6.79
CA PHE A 46 -8.60 -26.80 -8.23
C PHE A 46 -8.39 -25.33 -8.63
N PHE A 47 -9.30 -24.44 -8.22
CA PHE A 47 -9.16 -23.00 -8.51
C PHE A 47 -7.87 -22.44 -7.92
N SER A 48 -7.54 -22.81 -6.69
CA SER A 48 -6.30 -22.39 -6.03
C SER A 48 -5.06 -22.92 -6.74
N HIS A 49 -5.05 -24.24 -7.09
CA HIS A 49 -3.89 -24.88 -7.73
C HIS A 49 -3.58 -24.30 -9.10
N PHE A 50 -4.62 -24.07 -9.91
CA PHE A 50 -4.49 -23.50 -11.26
C PHE A 50 -4.60 -21.97 -11.28
N ASN A 51 -4.75 -21.37 -10.11
CA ASN A 51 -4.89 -19.95 -9.93
C ASN A 51 -5.98 -19.32 -10.81
N LEU A 52 -7.14 -19.92 -10.77
CA LEU A 52 -8.34 -19.50 -11.48
C LEU A 52 -9.30 -18.83 -10.49
N SER A 53 -10.23 -18.06 -11.01
CA SER A 53 -11.36 -17.49 -10.26
C SER A 53 -12.68 -17.97 -10.84
N MET A 54 -13.78 -17.76 -10.12
CA MET A 54 -15.12 -18.10 -10.63
C MET A 54 -15.44 -17.36 -11.94
N ASP A 55 -14.84 -16.22 -12.21
CA ASP A 55 -14.97 -15.50 -13.48
C ASP A 55 -14.33 -16.26 -14.65
N SER A 56 -13.43 -17.21 -14.36
CA SER A 56 -12.81 -18.08 -15.37
C SER A 56 -13.75 -19.20 -15.87
N VAL A 57 -14.88 -19.41 -15.18
CA VAL A 57 -15.87 -20.45 -15.57
C VAL A 57 -16.50 -20.10 -16.92
N ASN A 58 -16.68 -21.10 -17.75
CA ASN A 58 -17.17 -20.99 -19.14
C ASN A 58 -16.22 -20.27 -20.12
N HIS A 59 -14.98 -20.04 -19.75
CA HIS A 59 -13.94 -19.51 -20.63
C HIS A 59 -12.95 -20.61 -21.04
N VAL A 60 -12.34 -20.46 -22.21
CA VAL A 60 -11.19 -21.27 -22.61
C VAL A 60 -9.96 -20.73 -21.92
N ILE A 61 -9.32 -21.55 -21.10
CA ILE A 61 -8.08 -21.21 -20.43
C ILE A 61 -6.94 -21.69 -21.32
N ASP A 62 -6.23 -20.74 -21.92
CA ASP A 62 -5.01 -21.08 -22.67
C ASP A 62 -3.86 -21.27 -21.64
N LYS A 63 -3.12 -22.39 -21.77
CA LYS A 63 -1.89 -22.60 -20.95
C LYS A 63 -0.82 -21.54 -21.16
N ASN A 64 -0.92 -20.77 -22.24
CA ASN A 64 -0.09 -19.61 -22.52
C ASN A 64 -0.80 -18.29 -22.17
N ALA A 65 -2.00 -18.34 -21.56
CA ALA A 65 -2.65 -17.12 -21.09
C ALA A 65 -1.70 -16.39 -20.14
N VAL A 66 -1.40 -15.15 -20.47
CA VAL A 66 -0.60 -14.28 -19.62
C VAL A 66 -1.36 -14.14 -18.29
N ILE A 67 -0.81 -14.68 -17.24
CA ILE A 67 -1.34 -14.51 -15.87
C ILE A 67 -1.45 -13.01 -15.64
N SER A 68 -2.64 -12.51 -15.30
CA SER A 68 -2.79 -11.07 -15.04
C SER A 68 -1.83 -10.65 -13.92
N PRO A 69 -1.29 -9.43 -13.96
CA PRO A 69 -0.40 -8.94 -12.90
C PRO A 69 -1.01 -9.08 -11.50
N ASP A 70 -2.33 -8.86 -11.35
CA ASP A 70 -3.02 -9.00 -10.07
C ASP A 70 -2.97 -10.43 -9.51
N VAL A 71 -3.18 -11.38 -10.38
CA VAL A 71 -3.10 -12.80 -10.04
C VAL A 71 -1.66 -13.18 -9.70
N ARG A 72 -0.69 -12.70 -10.48
CA ARG A 72 0.73 -12.92 -10.24
C ARG A 72 1.17 -12.33 -8.91
N LEU A 73 0.70 -11.12 -8.58
CA LEU A 73 0.99 -10.46 -7.30
C LEU A 73 0.51 -11.32 -6.12
N ARG A 74 -0.73 -11.81 -6.16
CA ARG A 74 -1.29 -12.69 -5.11
C ARG A 74 -0.47 -13.95 -4.93
N GLN A 75 -0.13 -14.65 -6.03
CA GLN A 75 0.73 -15.85 -5.97
C GLN A 75 2.06 -15.60 -5.29
N LEU A 76 2.73 -14.49 -5.66
CA LEU A 76 4.01 -14.11 -5.07
C LEU A 76 3.88 -13.76 -3.59
N MET A 77 2.79 -13.10 -3.19
CA MET A 77 2.48 -12.85 -1.77
C MET A 77 2.32 -14.15 -1.00
N ASP A 78 1.53 -15.09 -1.51
CA ASP A 78 1.28 -16.40 -0.89
C ASP A 78 2.58 -17.19 -0.73
N GLU A 79 3.42 -17.21 -1.78
CA GLU A 79 4.73 -17.87 -1.72
C GLU A 79 5.65 -17.26 -0.64
N ILE A 80 5.69 -15.93 -0.55
CA ILE A 80 6.50 -15.21 0.43
C ILE A 80 5.99 -15.50 1.84
N VAL A 81 4.69 -15.40 2.05
CA VAL A 81 4.08 -15.67 3.36
C VAL A 81 4.37 -17.11 3.79
N LEU A 82 4.23 -18.09 2.91
CA LEU A 82 4.54 -19.50 3.21
C LEU A 82 6.00 -19.72 3.66
N ARG A 83 6.96 -19.07 3.00
CA ARG A 83 8.40 -19.25 3.27
C ARG A 83 8.91 -18.47 4.46
N THR A 84 8.23 -17.40 4.86
CA THR A 84 8.69 -16.52 5.94
C THR A 84 8.47 -17.18 7.31
N GLY A 85 9.54 -17.32 8.11
CA GLY A 85 9.53 -18.00 9.41
C GLY A 85 9.13 -17.13 10.59
N ALA A 86 9.18 -15.79 10.47
CA ALA A 86 8.84 -14.84 11.50
C ALA A 86 8.07 -13.66 10.93
N PHE A 87 7.26 -12.99 11.77
CA PHE A 87 6.53 -11.80 11.31
C PHE A 87 7.51 -10.67 10.96
N PRO A 88 7.51 -10.13 9.74
CA PRO A 88 8.46 -9.10 9.31
C PRO A 88 8.33 -7.80 10.12
N GLU A 89 9.45 -7.10 10.31
CA GLU A 89 9.44 -5.73 10.80
C GLU A 89 8.76 -4.78 9.80
N THR A 90 8.19 -3.67 10.30
CA THR A 90 7.40 -2.77 9.45
C THR A 90 8.19 -2.25 8.25
N ARG A 91 9.47 -1.90 8.43
CA ARG A 91 10.32 -1.40 7.34
C ARG A 91 10.58 -2.47 6.29
N GLU A 92 10.85 -3.70 6.71
CA GLU A 92 11.05 -4.83 5.81
C GLU A 92 9.79 -5.12 5.01
N LEU A 93 8.63 -5.08 5.67
CA LEU A 93 7.33 -5.30 5.04
C LEU A 93 7.01 -4.22 4.00
N SER A 94 7.26 -2.95 4.31
CA SER A 94 7.05 -1.83 3.38
C SER A 94 7.94 -1.95 2.13
N LEU A 95 9.22 -2.29 2.31
CA LEU A 95 10.14 -2.52 1.20
C LEU A 95 9.69 -3.72 0.36
N LEU A 96 9.38 -4.84 1.01
CA LEU A 96 8.91 -6.05 0.36
C LEU A 96 7.65 -5.80 -0.48
N ALA A 97 6.66 -5.13 0.07
CA ALA A 97 5.41 -4.83 -0.62
C ALA A 97 5.62 -3.98 -1.87
N SER A 98 6.40 -2.90 -1.74
CA SER A 98 6.65 -2.00 -2.86
C SER A 98 7.56 -2.63 -3.92
N ASP A 99 8.54 -3.47 -3.55
CA ASP A 99 9.37 -4.22 -4.50
C ASP A 99 8.54 -5.27 -5.25
N LEU A 100 7.67 -5.96 -4.52
CA LEU A 100 6.79 -6.98 -5.09
C LEU A 100 5.84 -6.37 -6.11
N TYR A 101 5.21 -5.24 -5.76
CA TYR A 101 4.35 -4.49 -6.66
C TYR A 101 5.13 -4.05 -7.92
N ASN A 102 6.27 -3.35 -7.73
CA ASN A 102 7.03 -2.81 -8.84
C ASN A 102 7.52 -3.89 -9.79
N ARG A 103 7.98 -5.04 -9.27
CA ARG A 103 8.40 -6.18 -10.10
C ARG A 103 7.23 -6.81 -10.87
N THR A 104 6.06 -6.90 -10.25
CA THR A 104 4.89 -7.56 -10.86
C THR A 104 4.28 -6.71 -11.97
N TYR A 105 4.24 -5.38 -11.78
CA TYR A 105 3.68 -4.43 -12.76
C TYR A 105 4.74 -3.75 -13.63
N GLU A 106 6.00 -4.20 -13.53
CA GLU A 106 7.15 -3.66 -14.30
C GLU A 106 7.29 -2.14 -14.15
N VAL A 107 7.11 -1.64 -12.92
CA VAL A 107 7.14 -0.22 -12.61
C VAL A 107 8.59 0.29 -12.56
N SER A 108 8.90 1.26 -13.41
CA SER A 108 10.18 1.97 -13.43
C SER A 108 10.20 3.17 -12.47
N ASP A 109 11.40 3.60 -12.06
CA ASP A 109 11.57 4.80 -11.25
C ASP A 109 10.97 6.04 -11.92
N GLN A 110 11.06 6.15 -13.25
CA GLN A 110 10.48 7.26 -14.00
C GLN A 110 8.94 7.29 -13.89
N GLN A 111 8.29 6.14 -13.84
CA GLN A 111 6.85 6.07 -13.63
C GLN A 111 6.48 6.49 -12.20
N VAL A 112 7.26 6.07 -11.20
CA VAL A 112 7.07 6.51 -9.80
C VAL A 112 7.21 8.03 -9.69
N ILE A 113 8.25 8.62 -10.31
CA ILE A 113 8.47 10.07 -10.32
C ILE A 113 7.34 10.82 -11.03
N SER A 114 6.79 10.26 -12.10
CA SER A 114 5.71 10.89 -12.88
C SER A 114 4.35 10.84 -12.19
N SER A 115 4.10 9.81 -11.37
CA SER A 115 2.83 9.56 -10.70
C SER A 115 3.03 9.07 -9.26
N PRO A 116 3.72 9.83 -8.39
CA PRO A 116 4.11 9.36 -7.05
C PRO A 116 2.89 9.09 -6.16
N ASP A 117 1.82 9.85 -6.31
CA ASP A 117 0.58 9.70 -5.55
C ASP A 117 -0.04 8.31 -5.78
N LYS A 118 -0.11 7.87 -7.04
CA LYS A 118 -0.63 6.55 -7.42
C LYS A 118 0.20 5.42 -6.79
N TYR A 119 1.53 5.45 -6.99
CA TYR A 119 2.37 4.37 -6.51
C TYR A 119 2.48 4.30 -4.99
N LEU A 120 2.40 5.45 -4.30
CA LEU A 120 2.30 5.48 -2.86
C LEU A 120 1.06 4.72 -2.36
N THR A 121 -0.12 4.97 -2.95
CA THR A 121 -1.36 4.29 -2.58
C THR A 121 -1.32 2.82 -2.93
N ASP A 122 -0.86 2.45 -4.11
CA ASP A 122 -0.74 1.06 -4.55
C ASP A 122 0.20 0.24 -3.64
N TRP A 123 1.32 0.82 -3.21
CA TRP A 123 2.26 0.17 -2.29
C TRP A 123 1.65 0.00 -0.89
N LEU A 124 0.92 1.00 -0.39
CA LEU A 124 0.21 0.92 0.89
C LEU A 124 -0.87 -0.17 0.89
N ASP A 125 -1.63 -0.29 -0.20
CA ASP A 125 -2.66 -1.32 -0.37
C ASP A 125 -2.03 -2.72 -0.47
N THR A 126 -0.92 -2.82 -1.22
CA THR A 126 -0.13 -4.05 -1.34
C THR A 126 0.42 -4.48 0.01
N GLU A 127 1.00 -3.56 0.77
CA GLU A 127 1.50 -3.84 2.13
C GLU A 127 0.37 -4.25 3.07
N THR A 128 -0.78 -3.60 2.99
CA THR A 128 -1.93 -3.91 3.83
C THR A 128 -2.44 -5.33 3.58
N THR A 129 -2.53 -5.73 2.32
CA THR A 129 -2.91 -7.09 1.94
C THR A 129 -1.91 -8.12 2.45
N LEU A 130 -0.62 -7.88 2.21
CA LEU A 130 0.46 -8.77 2.65
C LEU A 130 0.53 -8.87 4.18
N PHE A 131 0.30 -7.76 4.87
CA PHE A 131 0.25 -7.72 6.33
C PHE A 131 -0.86 -8.60 6.88
N TYR A 132 -2.07 -8.56 6.32
CA TYR A 132 -3.17 -9.41 6.76
C TYR A 132 -2.90 -10.89 6.51
N GLN A 133 -2.23 -11.25 5.43
CA GLN A 133 -1.81 -12.63 5.19
C GLN A 133 -0.79 -13.10 6.24
N PHE A 134 0.16 -12.25 6.64
CA PHE A 134 1.08 -12.54 7.74
C PHE A 134 0.34 -12.63 9.09
N GLU A 135 -0.61 -11.74 9.36
CA GLU A 135 -1.44 -11.84 10.57
C GLU A 135 -2.16 -13.18 10.62
N GLU A 136 -2.80 -13.58 9.54
CA GLU A 136 -3.50 -14.85 9.46
C GLU A 136 -2.55 -16.02 9.72
N LYS A 137 -1.39 -16.06 9.07
CA LYS A 137 -0.40 -17.11 9.26
C LYS A 137 0.09 -17.20 10.71
N PHE A 138 0.49 -16.08 11.31
CA PHE A 138 1.17 -16.10 12.61
C PHE A 138 0.22 -16.05 13.79
N TYR A 139 -0.99 -15.53 13.63
CA TYR A 139 -1.95 -15.42 14.73
C TYR A 139 -3.03 -16.48 14.70
N ARG A 140 -3.32 -17.10 13.56
CA ARG A 140 -4.31 -18.18 13.46
C ARG A 140 -4.09 -19.29 14.51
N PRO A 141 -2.89 -19.85 14.70
CA PRO A 141 -2.65 -20.86 15.74
C PRO A 141 -2.97 -20.38 17.16
N ILE A 142 -2.85 -19.06 17.40
CA ILE A 142 -3.10 -18.47 18.73
C ILE A 142 -4.61 -18.30 18.95
N TYR A 143 -5.32 -17.65 18.03
CA TYR A 143 -6.74 -17.33 18.23
C TYR A 143 -7.68 -18.54 18.00
N THR A 144 -7.22 -19.58 17.33
CA THR A 144 -7.98 -20.83 17.17
C THR A 144 -7.79 -21.80 18.35
N SER A 145 -6.84 -21.51 19.24
CA SER A 145 -6.60 -22.29 20.45
C SER A 145 -7.35 -21.68 21.64
N PRO A 146 -7.82 -22.48 22.61
CA PRO A 146 -8.44 -21.93 23.81
C PRO A 146 -7.45 -21.08 24.60
N PHE A 147 -7.88 -19.89 25.03
CA PHE A 147 -7.08 -19.03 25.91
C PHE A 147 -7.19 -19.53 27.38
N GLU A 148 -6.08 -19.52 28.10
CA GLU A 148 -6.02 -19.98 29.51
C GLU A 148 -6.81 -19.07 30.46
N SER A 149 -7.00 -17.78 30.11
CA SER A 149 -7.67 -16.81 30.98
C SER A 149 -8.18 -15.59 30.18
N LEU A 150 -9.12 -14.85 30.79
CA LEU A 150 -9.56 -13.54 30.24
C LEU A 150 -8.40 -12.55 30.11
N LYS A 151 -7.40 -12.63 30.98
CA LYS A 151 -6.19 -11.81 30.89
C LYS A 151 -5.40 -12.14 29.63
N ALA A 152 -5.21 -13.42 29.31
CA ALA A 152 -4.51 -13.85 28.09
C ALA A 152 -5.20 -13.35 26.82
N ILE A 153 -6.54 -13.35 26.77
CA ILE A 153 -7.31 -12.76 25.66
C ILE A 153 -7.05 -11.26 25.55
N SER A 154 -7.11 -10.54 26.68
CA SER A 154 -6.92 -9.09 26.72
C SER A 154 -5.49 -8.70 26.30
N ASP A 155 -4.48 -9.40 26.79
CA ASP A 155 -3.07 -9.16 26.47
C ASP A 155 -2.80 -9.41 24.97
N PHE A 156 -3.35 -10.50 24.42
CA PHE A 156 -3.27 -10.78 22.98
C PHE A 156 -3.93 -9.69 22.14
N ALA A 157 -5.18 -9.33 22.46
CA ALA A 157 -5.93 -8.31 21.76
C ALA A 157 -5.21 -6.95 21.78
N ASN A 158 -4.68 -6.55 22.94
CA ASN A 158 -3.92 -5.30 23.08
C ASN A 158 -2.62 -5.33 22.25
N SER A 159 -1.87 -6.42 22.29
CA SER A 159 -0.64 -6.59 21.49
C SER A 159 -0.93 -6.49 19.99
N PHE A 160 -1.95 -7.20 19.54
CA PHE A 160 -2.43 -7.20 18.16
C PHE A 160 -2.85 -5.81 17.68
N LEU A 161 -3.71 -5.12 18.44
CA LEU A 161 -4.18 -3.77 18.12
C LEU A 161 -3.05 -2.74 18.14
N ASN A 162 -2.11 -2.84 19.07
CA ASN A 162 -0.96 -1.94 19.15
C ASN A 162 -0.02 -2.13 17.95
N ARG A 163 0.20 -3.37 17.50
CA ARG A 163 0.96 -3.66 16.28
C ARG A 163 0.33 -3.01 15.06
N ARG A 164 -0.99 -3.17 14.87
CA ARG A 164 -1.72 -2.53 13.77
C ARG A 164 -1.59 -1.01 13.78
N LYS A 165 -1.78 -0.38 14.95
CA LYS A 165 -1.67 1.08 15.10
C LYS A 165 -0.26 1.58 14.80
N SER A 166 0.76 0.93 15.35
CA SER A 166 2.16 1.31 15.13
C SER A 166 2.57 1.15 13.66
N ARG A 167 2.12 0.06 13.02
CA ARG A 167 2.43 -0.20 11.61
C ARG A 167 1.90 0.90 10.70
N VAL A 168 0.64 1.27 10.84
CA VAL A 168 -0.04 2.19 9.90
C VAL A 168 0.71 3.52 9.75
N GLY A 169 1.20 4.12 10.85
CA GLY A 169 1.98 5.35 10.80
C GLY A 169 3.35 5.13 10.14
N LYS A 170 4.10 4.11 10.59
CA LYS A 170 5.44 3.81 10.06
C LYS A 170 5.41 3.39 8.59
N SER A 171 4.40 2.63 8.16
CA SER A 171 4.21 2.23 6.77
C SER A 171 4.14 3.46 5.85
N LEU A 172 3.32 4.46 6.23
CA LEU A 172 3.22 5.70 5.48
C LEU A 172 4.57 6.42 5.36
N GLU A 173 5.30 6.56 6.48
CA GLU A 173 6.62 7.19 6.50
C GLU A 173 7.61 6.43 5.59
N HIS A 174 7.66 5.10 5.67
CA HIS A 174 8.58 4.30 4.84
C HIS A 174 8.28 4.42 3.34
N HIS A 175 7.01 4.40 2.94
CA HIS A 175 6.66 4.54 1.52
C HIS A 175 6.89 5.96 1.01
N LEU A 176 6.64 7.00 1.82
CA LEU A 176 7.02 8.37 1.48
C LEU A 176 8.54 8.51 1.31
N ALA A 177 9.34 7.95 2.24
CA ALA A 177 10.80 7.93 2.14
C ALA A 177 11.26 7.25 0.83
N ARG A 178 10.62 6.13 0.45
CA ARG A 178 10.91 5.46 -0.82
C ARG A 178 10.61 6.35 -2.03
N VAL A 179 9.45 7.03 -2.03
CA VAL A 179 9.10 7.99 -3.11
C VAL A 179 10.14 9.10 -3.21
N PHE A 180 10.55 9.69 -2.07
CA PHE A 180 11.54 10.76 -2.06
C PHE A 180 12.93 10.28 -2.52
N THR A 181 13.32 9.07 -2.12
CA THR A 181 14.56 8.43 -2.59
C THR A 181 14.54 8.21 -4.10
N THR A 182 13.44 7.64 -4.63
CA THR A 182 13.26 7.45 -6.08
C THR A 182 13.26 8.78 -6.82
N ALA A 183 12.65 9.82 -6.24
CA ALA A 183 12.68 11.18 -6.79
C ALA A 183 14.05 11.88 -6.63
N GLN A 184 15.05 11.21 -6.04
CA GLN A 184 16.39 11.74 -5.80
C GLN A 184 16.42 13.04 -4.97
N LEU A 185 15.46 13.20 -4.05
CA LEU A 185 15.46 14.30 -3.12
C LEU A 185 16.44 14.04 -1.97
N ARG A 186 17.09 15.09 -1.49
CA ARG A 186 17.88 15.07 -0.24
C ARG A 186 16.89 15.27 0.91
N PHE A 187 16.94 14.40 1.90
CA PHE A 187 16.10 14.50 3.10
C PHE A 187 16.69 13.70 4.26
N VAL A 188 16.19 13.95 5.45
CA VAL A 188 16.45 13.14 6.63
C VAL A 188 15.13 12.85 7.34
N GLU A 189 15.02 11.60 7.84
CA GLU A 189 13.88 11.13 8.63
C GLU A 189 14.16 11.30 10.12
N GLN A 190 13.14 11.71 10.90
CA GLN A 190 13.17 11.72 12.37
C GLN A 190 14.39 12.44 12.98
N ALA A 191 14.91 13.45 12.30
CA ALA A 191 16.04 14.23 12.78
C ALA A 191 15.66 15.06 14.02
N VAL A 192 16.59 15.25 14.94
CA VAL A 192 16.34 16.01 16.17
C VAL A 192 16.44 17.52 15.89
N THR A 193 15.35 18.22 16.13
CA THR A 193 15.27 19.69 16.09
C THR A 193 15.10 20.27 17.50
N GLU A 194 14.59 21.49 17.64
CA GLU A 194 14.42 22.17 18.91
C GLU A 194 13.55 21.38 19.91
N GLY A 195 13.94 21.38 21.17
CA GLY A 195 13.19 20.71 22.24
C GLY A 195 13.10 19.19 22.09
N ASN A 196 14.08 18.55 21.43
CA ASN A 196 14.08 17.11 21.12
C ASN A 196 12.89 16.64 20.25
N LYS A 197 12.30 17.54 19.49
CA LYS A 197 11.26 17.20 18.51
C LYS A 197 11.87 16.50 17.32
N LYS A 198 11.12 15.62 16.71
CA LYS A 198 11.57 14.78 15.60
C LYS A 198 10.58 14.87 14.45
N PRO A 199 10.73 15.84 13.53
CA PRO A 199 9.93 15.92 12.34
C PRO A 199 10.02 14.62 11.51
N ASP A 200 8.90 14.21 10.91
CA ASP A 200 8.88 12.99 10.11
C ASP A 200 9.86 13.10 8.94
N PHE A 201 9.87 14.25 8.23
CA PHE A 201 10.83 14.54 7.16
C PHE A 201 11.30 15.99 7.20
N LEU A 202 12.59 16.17 6.97
CA LEU A 202 13.24 17.47 6.85
C LEU A 202 14.10 17.52 5.58
N PHE A 203 13.95 18.57 4.79
CA PHE A 203 14.65 18.75 3.51
C PHE A 203 15.46 20.06 3.54
N PRO A 204 16.68 20.10 2.95
CA PRO A 204 17.39 18.98 2.36
C PRO A 204 18.05 18.06 3.40
N GLY A 205 18.26 18.54 4.65
CA GLY A 205 18.89 17.76 5.69
C GLY A 205 19.01 18.50 7.01
N ILE A 206 19.54 17.82 8.03
CA ILE A 206 19.70 18.37 9.38
C ILE A 206 20.89 19.36 9.47
N GLU A 207 21.92 19.16 8.66
CA GLU A 207 23.08 20.05 8.61
C GLU A 207 22.67 21.44 8.13
N GLU A 208 21.90 21.52 7.05
CA GLU A 208 21.35 22.76 6.51
C GLU A 208 20.35 23.40 7.49
N TYR A 209 19.58 22.56 8.20
CA TYR A 209 18.67 23.07 9.22
C TYR A 209 19.40 23.76 10.37
N HIS A 210 20.54 23.24 10.82
CA HIS A 210 21.33 23.85 11.88
C HIS A 210 22.29 24.95 11.40
N ASN A 211 22.52 25.06 10.10
CA ASN A 211 23.33 26.13 9.52
C ASN A 211 22.49 27.40 9.33
N PHE A 212 22.66 28.41 10.19
CA PHE A 212 21.93 29.68 10.10
C PHE A 212 22.26 30.51 8.86
N GLU A 213 23.33 30.22 8.14
CA GLU A 213 23.65 30.84 6.85
C GLU A 213 22.82 30.24 5.70
N PHE A 214 22.28 29.03 5.89
CA PHE A 214 21.40 28.44 4.91
C PHE A 214 20.02 29.11 4.97
N PRO A 215 19.44 29.55 3.84
CA PRO A 215 18.16 30.27 3.84
C PRO A 215 17.01 29.42 4.40
N ALA A 216 16.30 29.96 5.37
CA ALA A 216 15.17 29.27 6.00
C ALA A 216 14.05 28.96 4.98
N ASP A 217 13.85 29.81 3.97
CA ASP A 217 12.85 29.63 2.91
C ASP A 217 13.17 28.44 1.99
N ASP A 218 14.42 28.00 1.95
CA ASP A 218 14.83 26.83 1.16
C ASP A 218 14.78 25.52 1.96
N LEU A 219 14.60 25.62 3.29
CA LEU A 219 14.25 24.46 4.11
C LEU A 219 12.79 24.07 3.89
N THR A 220 12.50 22.80 4.05
CA THR A 220 11.12 22.29 3.98
C THR A 220 10.91 21.21 5.03
N PHE A 221 9.78 21.27 5.69
CA PHE A 221 9.29 20.28 6.65
C PHE A 221 8.07 19.57 6.09
N LEU A 222 7.98 18.25 6.31
CA LEU A 222 6.78 17.47 6.03
C LEU A 222 6.48 16.58 7.23
N GLY A 223 5.32 16.77 7.85
CA GLY A 223 4.73 15.79 8.75
C GLY A 223 3.95 14.73 7.96
N ALA A 224 3.88 13.51 8.46
CA ALA A 224 3.13 12.42 7.86
C ALA A 224 2.16 11.81 8.86
N LYS A 225 0.86 11.93 8.62
CA LYS A 225 -0.18 11.39 9.49
C LYS A 225 -1.26 10.72 8.64
N THR A 226 -1.50 9.44 8.86
CA THR A 226 -2.58 8.71 8.16
C THR A 226 -3.92 9.40 8.34
N THR A 227 -4.20 9.87 9.57
CA THR A 227 -5.36 10.71 9.90
C THR A 227 -4.88 11.91 10.69
N CYS A 228 -5.34 13.11 10.36
CA CYS A 228 -4.82 14.35 10.94
C CYS A 228 -5.86 15.18 11.69
N LYS A 229 -7.14 14.76 11.74
CA LYS A 229 -8.27 15.53 12.29
C LYS A 229 -7.94 16.29 13.59
N ASP A 230 -7.29 15.63 14.55
CA ASP A 230 -6.97 16.21 15.85
C ASP A 230 -5.44 16.35 16.07
N ARG A 231 -4.62 15.87 15.13
CA ARG A 231 -3.16 15.78 15.28
C ARG A 231 -2.38 16.83 14.48
N TRP A 232 -3.02 17.54 13.59
CA TRP A 232 -2.33 18.50 12.74
C TRP A 232 -1.65 19.63 13.53
N ARG A 233 -2.22 20.02 14.70
CA ARG A 233 -1.60 21.06 15.56
C ARG A 233 -0.25 20.64 16.14
N GLN A 234 0.01 19.35 16.27
CA GLN A 234 1.29 18.84 16.78
C GLN A 234 2.45 19.21 15.85
N VAL A 235 2.23 19.18 14.52
CA VAL A 235 3.27 19.52 13.54
C VAL A 235 3.64 21.02 13.54
N LEU A 236 2.76 21.91 14.02
CA LEU A 236 3.04 23.34 14.07
C LEU A 236 4.22 23.69 14.97
N THR A 237 4.44 22.87 15.99
CA THR A 237 5.52 23.09 16.97
C THR A 237 6.83 22.41 16.59
N GLU A 238 6.88 21.65 15.50
CA GLU A 238 8.07 20.97 15.02
C GLU A 238 8.84 21.87 14.03
N ALA A 239 10.19 21.80 14.03
CA ALA A 239 11.04 22.55 13.12
C ALA A 239 10.74 24.08 13.17
N ASP A 240 10.98 24.72 14.31
CA ASP A 240 10.60 26.12 14.59
C ASP A 240 11.21 27.13 13.62
N ARG A 241 12.32 26.79 12.96
CA ARG A 241 12.99 27.60 11.95
C ARG A 241 12.21 27.70 10.62
N ILE A 242 11.22 26.84 10.41
CA ILE A 242 10.45 26.77 9.16
C ILE A 242 9.05 27.30 9.39
N ASP A 243 8.72 28.42 8.78
CA ASP A 243 7.42 29.09 8.94
C ASP A 243 6.31 28.35 8.20
N PHE A 244 6.56 27.94 6.96
CA PHE A 244 5.58 27.24 6.11
C PHE A 244 5.77 25.74 6.24
N LYS A 245 4.77 25.06 6.78
CA LYS A 245 4.82 23.63 7.04
C LYS A 245 3.91 22.85 6.10
N TYR A 246 4.26 21.59 5.89
CA TYR A 246 3.47 20.68 5.09
C TYR A 246 3.08 19.46 5.92
N LEU A 247 1.87 18.95 5.71
CA LEU A 247 1.38 17.75 6.36
C LEU A 247 0.78 16.82 5.33
N PHE A 248 1.41 15.67 5.12
CA PHE A 248 0.85 14.62 4.31
C PHE A 248 -0.20 13.82 5.09
N THR A 249 -1.37 13.58 4.46
CA THR A 249 -2.40 12.74 5.05
C THR A 249 -3.15 11.92 3.99
N LEU A 250 -3.55 10.70 4.39
CA LEU A 250 -4.45 9.85 3.59
C LEU A 250 -5.93 10.13 3.87
N GLN A 251 -6.23 11.02 4.82
CA GLN A 251 -7.60 11.34 5.19
C GLN A 251 -8.33 11.98 4.00
N PRO A 252 -9.47 11.43 3.57
CA PRO A 252 -10.12 11.86 2.32
C PRO A 252 -10.85 13.20 2.44
N SER A 253 -11.09 13.69 3.66
CA SER A 253 -11.76 14.98 3.87
C SER A 253 -11.51 15.53 5.27
N ILE A 254 -11.48 16.86 5.37
CA ILE A 254 -11.36 17.62 6.62
C ILE A 254 -12.38 18.74 6.57
N SER A 255 -12.92 19.14 7.73
CA SER A 255 -13.93 20.20 7.78
C SER A 255 -13.38 21.54 7.26
N PRO A 256 -14.23 22.35 6.59
CA PRO A 256 -13.81 23.67 6.11
C PRO A 256 -13.22 24.56 7.18
N ASN A 257 -13.74 24.53 8.41
CA ASN A 257 -13.20 25.31 9.53
C ASN A 257 -11.77 24.91 9.86
N GLN A 258 -11.46 23.59 9.90
CA GLN A 258 -10.10 23.12 10.14
C GLN A 258 -9.15 23.46 8.99
N LEU A 259 -9.62 23.41 7.73
CA LEU A 259 -8.83 23.84 6.58
C LEU A 259 -8.49 25.33 6.66
N GLN A 260 -9.44 26.18 7.10
CA GLN A 260 -9.19 27.60 7.33
C GLN A 260 -8.16 27.81 8.45
N GLU A 261 -8.30 27.10 9.58
CA GLU A 261 -7.34 27.19 10.69
C GLU A 261 -5.93 26.78 10.25
N MET A 262 -5.79 25.67 9.47
CA MET A 262 -4.51 25.25 8.93
C MET A 262 -3.87 26.30 8.02
N LYS A 263 -4.67 26.95 7.17
CA LYS A 263 -4.23 28.02 6.29
C LYS A 263 -3.74 29.23 7.09
N ASP A 264 -4.48 29.63 8.13
CA ASP A 264 -4.11 30.75 9.02
C ASP A 264 -2.79 30.48 9.76
N GLU A 265 -2.53 29.20 10.10
CA GLU A 265 -1.29 28.72 10.73
C GLU A 265 -0.18 28.37 9.72
N ARG A 266 -0.32 28.74 8.45
CA ARG A 266 0.66 28.49 7.36
C ARG A 266 0.99 27.00 7.20
N LEU A 267 0.01 26.14 7.39
CA LEU A 267 0.11 24.69 7.15
C LEU A 267 -0.62 24.33 5.86
N THR A 268 0.12 23.77 4.91
CA THR A 268 -0.44 23.23 3.67
C THR A 268 -0.61 21.72 3.77
N LEU A 269 -1.81 21.23 3.49
CA LEU A 269 -2.03 19.79 3.39
C LEU A 269 -1.53 19.26 2.04
N VAL A 270 -0.83 18.15 2.12
CA VAL A 270 -0.46 17.32 0.98
C VAL A 270 -1.31 16.05 1.06
N VAL A 271 -2.04 15.76 0.01
CA VAL A 271 -2.96 14.61 -0.05
C VAL A 271 -2.75 13.84 -1.36
N PRO A 272 -3.07 12.55 -1.42
CA PRO A 272 -3.06 11.84 -2.70
C PRO A 272 -3.93 12.57 -3.73
N GLU A 273 -3.47 12.65 -4.97
CA GLU A 273 -4.19 13.33 -6.07
C GLU A 273 -5.65 12.85 -6.19
N SER A 274 -5.88 11.55 -5.97
CA SER A 274 -7.22 10.93 -5.95
C SER A 274 -8.15 11.49 -4.87
N ASN A 275 -7.60 12.08 -3.82
CA ASN A 275 -8.38 12.61 -2.70
C ASN A 275 -8.69 14.11 -2.85
N LEU A 276 -8.06 14.83 -3.78
CA LEU A 276 -8.27 16.28 -3.93
C LEU A 276 -9.74 16.64 -4.14
N ASP A 277 -10.45 15.86 -4.93
CA ASP A 277 -11.88 16.12 -5.25
C ASP A 277 -12.84 15.84 -4.08
N THR A 278 -12.39 15.16 -3.04
CA THR A 278 -13.21 14.88 -1.85
C THR A 278 -13.24 16.03 -0.86
N PHE A 279 -12.37 17.02 -1.03
CA PHE A 279 -12.33 18.23 -0.21
C PHE A 279 -13.29 19.32 -0.74
N ASP A 280 -13.70 20.22 0.15
CA ASP A 280 -14.53 21.37 -0.21
C ASP A 280 -13.87 22.20 -1.32
N GLU A 281 -14.59 22.48 -2.39
CA GLU A 281 -14.10 23.14 -3.61
C GLU A 281 -13.39 24.47 -3.30
N ARG A 282 -13.86 25.22 -2.30
CA ARG A 282 -13.27 26.52 -1.89
C ARG A 282 -11.84 26.42 -1.41
N TYR A 283 -11.42 25.24 -0.92
CA TYR A 283 -10.09 25.00 -0.33
C TYR A 283 -9.19 24.12 -1.20
N ARG A 284 -9.71 23.54 -2.29
CA ARG A 284 -8.89 22.66 -3.17
C ARG A 284 -7.64 23.33 -3.70
N GLY A 285 -7.72 24.63 -3.97
CA GLY A 285 -6.57 25.41 -4.42
C GLY A 285 -5.48 25.65 -3.37
N ASP A 286 -5.79 25.41 -2.09
CA ASP A 286 -4.85 25.52 -0.97
C ASP A 286 -4.22 24.15 -0.61
N LEU A 287 -4.63 23.06 -1.29
CA LEU A 287 -4.10 21.71 -1.11
C LEU A 287 -3.06 21.39 -2.18
N MET A 288 -2.21 20.42 -1.90
CA MET A 288 -1.22 19.90 -2.85
C MET A 288 -1.34 18.40 -3.03
N SER A 289 -1.04 17.89 -4.23
CA SER A 289 -0.70 16.48 -4.41
C SER A 289 0.74 16.21 -3.97
N LEU A 290 1.07 14.93 -3.74
CA LEU A 290 2.46 14.52 -3.44
C LEU A 290 3.40 14.93 -4.59
N LYS A 291 2.95 14.80 -5.83
CA LYS A 291 3.71 15.24 -7.00
C LYS A 291 4.05 16.73 -6.95
N GLN A 292 3.08 17.57 -6.61
CA GLN A 292 3.30 19.01 -6.49
C GLN A 292 4.27 19.34 -5.36
N PHE A 293 4.14 18.69 -4.20
CA PHE A 293 5.06 18.83 -3.08
C PHE A 293 6.50 18.46 -3.47
N ILE A 294 6.70 17.33 -4.16
CA ILE A 294 8.02 16.92 -4.68
C ILE A 294 8.59 17.99 -5.62
N GLY A 295 7.74 18.62 -6.44
CA GLY A 295 8.14 19.72 -7.30
C GLY A 295 8.67 20.93 -6.52
N VAL A 296 7.97 21.34 -5.46
CA VAL A 296 8.39 22.44 -4.57
C VAL A 296 9.72 22.14 -3.90
N VAL A 297 9.88 20.93 -3.33
CA VAL A 297 11.14 20.54 -2.68
C VAL A 297 12.30 20.52 -3.67
N ARG A 298 12.08 19.95 -4.87
CA ARG A 298 13.09 19.89 -5.93
C ARG A 298 13.53 21.27 -6.39
N GLU A 299 12.60 22.20 -6.58
CA GLU A 299 12.90 23.57 -6.96
C GLU A 299 13.81 24.25 -5.94
N LYS A 300 13.48 24.14 -4.64
CA LYS A 300 14.30 24.68 -3.55
C LYS A 300 15.70 24.06 -3.52
N GLN A 301 15.79 22.73 -3.63
CA GLN A 301 17.06 22.03 -3.61
C GLN A 301 17.96 22.35 -4.81
N ASN A 302 17.39 22.54 -5.98
CA ASN A 302 18.15 22.88 -7.20
C ASN A 302 18.86 24.24 -7.10
N ARG A 303 18.44 25.13 -6.20
CA ARG A 303 19.14 26.40 -5.95
C ARG A 303 20.51 26.20 -5.31
N HIS A 304 20.66 25.13 -4.51
CA HIS A 304 21.88 24.84 -3.76
C HIS A 304 22.62 23.60 -4.27
N TYR A 305 21.90 22.67 -4.88
CA TYR A 305 22.40 21.38 -5.37
C TYR A 305 21.94 21.17 -6.83
N PRO A 306 22.45 21.95 -7.78
CA PRO A 306 22.06 21.78 -9.19
C PRO A 306 22.37 20.34 -9.63
N ALA A 307 21.41 19.70 -10.32
CA ALA A 307 21.59 18.38 -10.86
C ALA A 307 22.86 18.37 -11.73
N ILE A 308 23.80 17.48 -11.45
CA ILE A 308 24.91 17.23 -12.36
C ILE A 308 24.30 16.62 -13.61
N ILE A 309 24.23 17.42 -14.69
CA ILE A 309 23.86 16.90 -15.99
C ILE A 309 25.01 16.00 -16.42
N VAL A 310 24.82 14.69 -16.29
CA VAL A 310 25.72 13.66 -16.81
C VAL A 310 25.25 13.26 -18.19
#